data_7d0db8d9436e86aab74f8751656230d5
#
_entry.id   7d0db8d9436e86aab74f8751656230d5
#
_cell.length_a   1.000
_cell.length_b   1.000
_cell.length_c   1.000
_cell.angle_alpha   90.00
_cell.angle_beta   90.00
_cell.angle_gamma   90.00
#
_symmetry.space_group_name_H-M   'P 1'
#
loop_
_entity.id
_entity.type
_entity.pdbx_description
1 polymer ?
#
loop_
_entity_poly.entity_id
_entity_poly.type
_entity_poly.pdbx_seq_one_letter_code
_entity_poly.pdbx_strand_id
1 'polypeptide(L)'
;VNYRNHRKLCVIDGRVGFIGGMNIALRYVKGTARHAWRDTHLRVEGGVVYAIQRAFLIDWYFVDRTLITNRKYYPPMPAMPDTGTMAQVVMASPMMPWPEIMQGYVRILMEARSYVFMQTPYFMPTDPVLFALSTAAKAGVDVRLMLPRHADAFFTDWASRSFVSQVVEAGVKVFLYQEGFLHSKMLVCDDRVCTCGSTNIDF
;
A
#
# COMPACT_ATOMS: atom_id res chain seq x y z
N VAL A 1 -11.62 15.21 -15.95
CA VAL A 1 -10.83 14.15 -15.32
C VAL A 1 -10.37 14.66 -13.95
N ASN A 2 -10.66 13.91 -12.89
CA ASN A 2 -10.38 14.32 -11.51
C ASN A 2 -9.09 13.65 -11.02
N TYR A 3 -7.95 14.21 -11.39
CA TYR A 3 -6.67 13.75 -10.90
C TYR A 3 -6.49 14.16 -9.44
N ARG A 4 -6.32 13.16 -8.55
CA ARG A 4 -6.03 13.36 -7.13
C ARG A 4 -4.72 12.66 -6.77
N ASN A 5 -3.86 13.35 -6.03
CA ASN A 5 -2.71 12.72 -5.41
C ASN A 5 -3.19 11.96 -4.16
N HIS A 6 -3.02 10.64 -4.14
CA HIS A 6 -3.40 9.79 -3.02
C HIS A 6 -2.20 9.36 -2.17
N ARG A 7 -0.99 9.78 -2.49
CA ARG A 7 0.22 9.47 -1.72
C ARG A 7 0.18 10.15 -0.35
N LYS A 8 0.56 9.43 0.68
CA LYS A 8 0.71 9.90 2.05
C LYS A 8 2.14 9.66 2.42
N LEU A 9 2.96 10.67 2.24
CA LEU A 9 4.36 10.62 2.55
C LEU A 9 4.83 11.92 3.19
N CYS A 10 5.80 11.82 4.08
CA CYS A 10 6.46 12.95 4.71
C CYS A 10 7.95 12.66 4.79
N VAL A 11 8.78 13.64 4.51
CA VAL A 11 10.22 13.55 4.65
C VAL A 11 10.70 14.67 5.54
N ILE A 12 11.48 14.34 6.55
CA ILE A 12 12.03 15.28 7.52
C ILE A 12 13.54 15.33 7.34
N ASP A 13 14.03 16.53 7.05
CA ASP A 13 15.46 16.86 6.90
C ASP A 13 16.21 15.96 5.90
N GLY A 14 15.50 15.30 4.95
CA GLY A 14 16.08 14.33 4.04
C GLY A 14 16.67 13.08 4.71
N ARG A 15 16.34 12.83 5.98
CA ARG A 15 16.90 11.74 6.80
C ARG A 15 15.89 10.73 7.28
N VAL A 16 14.67 11.17 7.54
CA VAL A 16 13.58 10.33 8.01
C VAL A 16 12.43 10.44 7.03
N GLY A 17 11.89 9.30 6.62
CA GLY A 17 10.72 9.22 5.76
C GLY A 17 9.55 8.55 6.47
N PHE A 18 8.34 9.00 6.16
CA PHE A 18 7.09 8.35 6.56
C PHE A 18 6.27 8.06 5.33
N ILE A 19 5.73 6.83 5.23
CA ILE A 19 4.91 6.38 4.11
C ILE A 19 3.88 5.34 4.60
N GLY A 20 2.67 5.42 4.07
CA GLY A 20 1.61 4.45 4.41
C GLY A 20 0.22 4.92 4.01
N GLY A 21 -0.81 4.35 4.64
CA GLY A 21 -2.21 4.65 4.34
C GLY A 21 -2.79 5.85 5.09
N MET A 22 -2.15 6.29 6.19
CA MET A 22 -2.70 7.26 7.12
C MET A 22 -2.72 8.69 6.54
N ASN A 23 -3.88 9.33 6.54
CA ASN A 23 -4.01 10.75 6.23
C ASN A 23 -3.81 11.63 7.49
N ILE A 24 -3.55 12.92 7.29
CA ILE A 24 -3.57 13.91 8.37
C ILE A 24 -5.04 14.26 8.66
N ALA A 25 -5.68 13.46 9.52
CA ALA A 25 -7.07 13.65 9.91
C ALA A 25 -7.34 13.09 11.32
N LEU A 26 -8.23 13.75 12.07
CA LEU A 26 -8.55 13.38 13.45
C LEU A 26 -9.07 11.95 13.61
N ARG A 27 -9.72 11.40 12.60
CA ARG A 27 -10.24 10.02 12.63
C ARG A 27 -9.16 8.95 12.80
N TYR A 28 -7.91 9.24 12.42
CA TYR A 28 -6.79 8.31 12.65
C TYR A 28 -6.22 8.38 14.07
N VAL A 29 -6.53 9.45 14.81
CA VAL A 29 -6.04 9.65 16.19
C VAL A 29 -7.15 9.34 17.20
N LYS A 30 -8.35 9.86 16.97
CA LYS A 30 -9.49 9.76 17.90
C LYS A 30 -10.56 8.78 17.43
N GLY A 31 -10.46 8.22 16.22
CA GLY A 31 -11.54 7.51 15.59
C GLY A 31 -12.67 8.43 15.14
N THR A 32 -13.80 7.83 14.84
CA THR A 32 -15.09 8.50 14.61
C THR A 32 -16.06 8.11 15.72
N ALA A 33 -17.22 8.73 15.78
CA ALA A 33 -18.26 8.38 16.76
C ALA A 33 -18.71 6.90 16.70
N ARG A 34 -18.42 6.21 15.60
CA ARG A 34 -18.81 4.82 15.37
C ARG A 34 -17.66 3.83 15.44
N HIS A 35 -16.45 4.22 14.99
CA HIS A 35 -15.35 3.28 14.80
C HIS A 35 -13.97 3.94 14.98
N ALA A 36 -13.05 3.21 15.60
CA ALA A 36 -11.62 3.50 15.49
C ALA A 36 -11.15 3.24 14.04
N TRP A 37 -10.15 4.00 13.58
CA TRP A 37 -9.51 3.77 12.30
C TRP A 37 -8.16 3.11 12.51
N ARG A 38 -7.99 1.92 11.92
CA ARG A 38 -6.74 1.17 11.93
C ARG A 38 -6.02 1.33 10.62
N ASP A 39 -4.82 1.89 10.65
CA ASP A 39 -3.95 1.99 9.47
C ASP A 39 -2.52 1.57 9.79
N THR A 40 -1.72 1.37 8.75
CA THR A 40 -0.30 1.07 8.86
C THR A 40 0.49 2.17 8.18
N HIS A 41 1.51 2.66 8.89
CA HIS A 41 2.38 3.72 8.41
C HIS A 41 3.80 3.42 8.85
N LEU A 42 4.73 3.45 7.91
CA LEU A 42 6.14 3.15 8.17
C LEU A 42 6.90 4.44 8.46
N ARG A 43 7.77 4.38 9.44
CA ARG A 43 8.89 5.30 9.61
C ARG A 43 10.15 4.60 9.12
N VAL A 44 10.88 5.25 8.22
CA VAL A 44 12.07 4.68 7.59
C VAL A 44 13.25 5.65 7.65
N GLU A 45 14.44 5.11 7.66
CA GLU A 45 15.70 5.82 7.62
C GLU A 45 16.62 5.17 6.59
N GLY A 46 17.73 5.81 6.28
CA GLY A 46 18.70 5.31 5.30
C GLY A 46 18.37 5.67 3.86
N GLY A 47 19.00 5.01 2.91
CA GLY A 47 18.96 5.36 1.48
C GLY A 47 17.57 5.40 0.85
N VAL A 48 16.61 4.65 1.38
CA VAL A 48 15.21 4.64 0.92
C VAL A 48 14.52 6.01 1.07
N VAL A 49 14.97 6.84 2.02
CA VAL A 49 14.43 8.19 2.24
C VAL A 49 14.59 9.06 1.00
N TYR A 50 15.70 8.95 0.27
CA TYR A 50 15.90 9.68 -0.98
C TYR A 50 14.89 9.29 -2.06
N ALA A 51 14.50 8.02 -2.11
CA ALA A 51 13.48 7.56 -3.05
C ALA A 51 12.08 8.13 -2.69
N ILE A 52 11.74 8.19 -1.40
CA ILE A 52 10.50 8.83 -0.92
C ILE A 52 10.53 10.34 -1.22
N GLN A 53 11.65 11.00 -0.93
CA GLN A 53 11.82 12.42 -1.23
C GLN A 53 11.71 12.70 -2.73
N ARG A 54 12.28 11.85 -3.58
CA ARG A 54 12.13 11.96 -5.03
C ARG A 54 10.66 11.89 -5.45
N ALA A 55 9.89 10.98 -4.86
CA ALA A 55 8.45 10.88 -5.13
C ALA A 55 7.74 12.19 -4.79
N PHE A 56 8.02 12.77 -3.62
CA PHE A 56 7.48 14.06 -3.20
C PHE A 56 7.88 15.19 -4.17
N LEU A 57 9.14 15.25 -4.57
CA LEU A 57 9.65 16.34 -5.41
C LEU A 57 9.11 16.30 -6.84
N ILE A 58 8.80 15.10 -7.36
CA ILE A 58 8.10 14.95 -8.64
C ILE A 58 6.69 15.55 -8.54
N ASP A 59 5.96 15.25 -7.48
CA ASP A 59 4.62 15.79 -7.25
C ASP A 59 4.67 17.30 -7.00
N TRP A 60 5.66 17.79 -6.25
CA TRP A 60 5.89 19.20 -6.01
C TRP A 60 6.15 19.96 -7.31
N TYR A 61 7.06 19.45 -8.15
CA TYR A 61 7.35 20.06 -9.45
C TYR A 61 6.12 20.09 -10.35
N PHE A 62 5.29 19.05 -10.30
CA PHE A 62 4.05 19.01 -11.08
C PHE A 62 3.10 20.18 -10.74
N VAL A 63 3.01 20.54 -9.46
CA VAL A 63 2.13 21.59 -8.95
C VAL A 63 2.74 22.97 -9.07
N ASP A 64 3.97 23.14 -8.59
CA ASP A 64 4.63 24.44 -8.38
C ASP A 64 5.57 24.86 -9.52
N ARG A 65 5.95 23.91 -10.38
CA ARG A 65 6.93 24.09 -11.48
C ARG A 65 8.32 24.51 -11.01
N THR A 66 8.61 24.41 -9.72
CA THR A 66 9.88 24.78 -9.11
C THR A 66 10.72 23.54 -8.83
N LEU A 67 11.97 23.54 -9.32
CA LEU A 67 12.94 22.48 -8.98
C LEU A 67 13.63 22.82 -7.67
N ILE A 68 13.50 21.92 -6.70
CA ILE A 68 14.20 22.01 -5.42
C ILE A 68 15.56 21.35 -5.57
N THR A 69 16.63 22.15 -5.77
CA THR A 69 17.99 21.67 -6.03
C THR A 69 18.98 22.00 -4.91
N ASN A 70 18.56 22.78 -3.91
CA ASN A 70 19.45 23.20 -2.84
C ASN A 70 19.92 22.00 -2.01
N ARG A 71 21.26 21.87 -1.86
CA ARG A 71 21.90 20.77 -1.13
C ARG A 71 21.46 20.58 0.32
N LYS A 72 20.92 21.63 0.95
CA LYS A 72 20.37 21.53 2.32
C LYS A 72 19.24 20.48 2.43
N TYR A 73 18.53 20.19 1.33
CA TYR A 73 17.46 19.20 1.30
C TYR A 73 17.96 17.77 1.00
N TYR A 74 19.26 17.63 0.69
CA TYR A 74 19.89 16.35 0.33
C TYR A 74 21.15 16.14 1.21
N PRO A 75 20.99 16.08 2.54
CA PRO A 75 22.13 15.88 3.41
C PRO A 75 22.77 14.50 3.15
N PRO A 76 24.07 14.34 3.35
CA PRO A 76 24.68 13.01 3.34
C PRO A 76 23.99 12.08 4.33
N MET A 77 23.71 10.85 3.89
CA MET A 77 23.18 9.84 4.81
C MET A 77 24.25 9.48 5.84
N PRO A 78 23.88 9.43 7.13
CA PRO A 78 24.77 8.87 8.12
C PRO A 78 25.03 7.38 7.81
N ALA A 79 26.18 6.89 8.23
CA ALA A 79 26.42 5.46 8.21
C ALA A 79 25.34 4.77 9.05
N MET A 80 24.58 3.88 8.44
CA MET A 80 23.53 3.10 9.09
C MET A 80 24.04 1.68 9.30
N PRO A 81 23.67 1.02 10.41
CA PRO A 81 23.90 -0.41 10.54
C PRO A 81 23.32 -1.16 9.35
N ASP A 82 24.06 -2.10 8.81
CA ASP A 82 23.51 -3.02 7.81
C ASP A 82 22.50 -3.95 8.50
N THR A 83 21.24 -3.70 8.26
CA THR A 83 20.15 -4.55 8.78
C THR A 83 19.81 -5.69 7.84
N GLY A 84 20.47 -5.80 6.69
CA GLY A 84 20.13 -6.74 5.64
C GLY A 84 18.79 -6.46 4.96
N THR A 85 18.11 -5.36 5.30
CA THR A 85 16.80 -5.03 4.74
C THR A 85 16.96 -4.19 3.48
N MET A 86 16.49 -4.71 2.36
CA MET A 86 16.37 -3.94 1.12
C MET A 86 14.98 -3.32 1.01
N ALA A 87 14.91 -2.08 0.56
CA ALA A 87 13.65 -1.39 0.33
C ALA A 87 13.64 -0.70 -1.02
N GLN A 88 12.49 -0.74 -1.69
CA GLN A 88 12.26 -0.08 -2.97
C GLN A 88 10.96 0.73 -2.90
N VAL A 89 10.98 1.95 -3.39
CA VAL A 89 9.78 2.77 -3.57
C VAL A 89 9.26 2.58 -4.99
N VAL A 90 8.06 2.03 -5.10
CA VAL A 90 7.35 1.87 -6.36
C VAL A 90 6.26 2.93 -6.43
N MET A 91 6.24 3.69 -7.51
CA MET A 91 5.26 4.75 -7.74
C MET A 91 4.33 4.37 -8.88
N ALA A 92 3.09 4.81 -8.82
CA ALA A 92 2.18 4.80 -9.94
C ALA A 92 1.70 6.22 -10.24
N SER A 93 1.45 6.50 -11.51
CA SER A 93 0.89 7.74 -11.97
C SER A 93 0.06 7.46 -13.24
N PRO A 94 -1.05 8.19 -13.46
CA PRO A 94 -1.81 8.06 -14.71
C PRO A 94 -0.99 8.40 -15.98
N MET A 95 0.17 9.03 -15.81
CA MET A 95 1.09 9.38 -16.90
C MET A 95 2.11 8.29 -17.20
N MET A 96 2.20 7.25 -16.36
CA MET A 96 3.13 6.14 -16.57
C MET A 96 2.52 5.13 -17.55
N PRO A 97 3.31 4.59 -18.50
CA PRO A 97 2.81 3.68 -19.52
C PRO A 97 2.47 2.29 -18.97
N TRP A 98 2.96 1.96 -17.78
CA TRP A 98 2.82 0.64 -17.18
C TRP A 98 2.23 0.73 -15.77
N PRO A 99 1.40 -0.23 -15.36
CA PRO A 99 0.83 -0.30 -14.02
C PRO A 99 1.80 -1.00 -13.04
N GLU A 100 2.91 -0.33 -12.70
CA GLU A 100 4.05 -0.93 -11.99
C GLU A 100 3.66 -1.54 -10.64
N ILE A 101 2.77 -0.88 -9.89
CA ILE A 101 2.32 -1.40 -8.59
C ILE A 101 1.52 -2.69 -8.78
N MET A 102 0.61 -2.72 -9.76
CA MET A 102 -0.15 -3.94 -10.08
C MET A 102 0.78 -5.07 -10.51
N GLN A 103 1.75 -4.79 -11.38
CA GLN A 103 2.74 -5.77 -11.82
C GLN A 103 3.56 -6.31 -10.64
N GLY A 104 3.92 -5.43 -9.69
CA GLY A 104 4.58 -5.82 -8.45
C GLY A 104 3.73 -6.78 -7.61
N TYR A 105 2.45 -6.51 -7.42
CA TYR A 105 1.54 -7.42 -6.74
C TYR A 105 1.43 -8.77 -7.44
N VAL A 106 1.20 -8.76 -8.76
CA VAL A 106 1.13 -10.00 -9.56
C VAL A 106 2.41 -10.81 -9.40
N ARG A 107 3.58 -10.17 -9.48
CA ARG A 107 4.87 -10.84 -9.34
C ARG A 107 5.02 -11.51 -7.97
N ILE A 108 4.71 -10.80 -6.88
CA ILE A 108 4.78 -11.34 -5.51
C ILE A 108 3.85 -12.53 -5.36
N LEU A 109 2.60 -12.42 -5.82
CA LEU A 109 1.60 -13.47 -5.73
C LEU A 109 2.00 -14.73 -6.51
N MET A 110 2.56 -14.58 -7.71
CA MET A 110 3.00 -15.70 -8.54
C MET A 110 4.28 -16.39 -8.05
N GLU A 111 5.08 -15.70 -7.23
CA GLU A 111 6.29 -16.26 -6.64
C GLU A 111 6.08 -16.82 -5.23
N ALA A 112 4.91 -16.61 -4.63
CA ALA A 112 4.57 -17.11 -3.31
C ALA A 112 4.67 -18.64 -3.23
N ARG A 113 5.22 -19.16 -2.12
CA ARG A 113 5.44 -20.57 -1.89
C ARG A 113 4.68 -21.12 -0.70
N SER A 114 4.61 -20.36 0.37
CA SER A 114 4.03 -20.78 1.65
C SER A 114 2.78 -19.99 2.01
N TYR A 115 2.88 -18.67 2.04
CA TYR A 115 1.75 -17.83 2.41
C TYR A 115 1.78 -16.42 1.82
N VAL A 116 0.59 -15.85 1.68
CA VAL A 116 0.37 -14.43 1.38
C VAL A 116 -0.72 -13.91 2.30
N PHE A 117 -0.39 -12.89 3.11
CA PHE A 117 -1.35 -12.19 3.98
C PHE A 117 -1.52 -10.75 3.50
N MET A 118 -2.76 -10.38 3.22
CA MET A 118 -3.09 -9.07 2.64
C MET A 118 -4.11 -8.33 3.49
N GLN A 119 -3.96 -7.01 3.57
CA GLN A 119 -4.91 -6.09 4.16
C GLN A 119 -5.21 -4.96 3.18
N THR A 120 -6.47 -4.69 2.95
CA THR A 120 -6.91 -3.55 2.14
C THR A 120 -8.30 -3.06 2.58
N PRO A 121 -8.58 -1.74 2.58
CA PRO A 121 -9.91 -1.24 2.90
C PRO A 121 -10.93 -1.54 1.80
N TYR A 122 -10.48 -1.60 0.55
CA TYR A 122 -11.30 -1.86 -0.62
C TYR A 122 -10.67 -2.96 -1.44
N PHE A 123 -11.50 -3.89 -1.90
CA PHE A 123 -11.05 -5.03 -2.68
C PHE A 123 -11.84 -5.08 -3.99
N MET A 124 -11.30 -4.41 -4.99
CA MET A 124 -11.80 -4.38 -6.36
C MET A 124 -10.62 -4.66 -7.31
N PRO A 125 -10.06 -5.89 -7.25
CA PRO A 125 -8.84 -6.21 -7.96
C PRO A 125 -9.04 -6.16 -9.46
N THR A 126 -7.99 -5.76 -10.18
CA THR A 126 -7.91 -5.97 -11.62
C THR A 126 -7.84 -7.46 -11.94
N ASP A 127 -8.23 -7.86 -13.15
CA ASP A 127 -8.20 -9.27 -13.58
C ASP A 127 -6.84 -9.95 -13.36
N PRO A 128 -5.68 -9.32 -13.66
CA PRO A 128 -4.39 -9.94 -13.37
C PRO A 128 -4.14 -10.23 -11.89
N VAL A 129 -4.54 -9.33 -11.00
CA VAL A 129 -4.39 -9.53 -9.54
C VAL A 129 -5.33 -10.61 -9.05
N LEU A 130 -6.58 -10.62 -9.51
CA LEU A 130 -7.56 -11.65 -9.19
C LEU A 130 -7.10 -13.03 -9.65
N PHE A 131 -6.58 -13.13 -10.87
CA PHE A 131 -6.01 -14.35 -11.42
C PHE A 131 -4.81 -14.85 -10.60
N ALA A 132 -3.88 -13.95 -10.25
CA ALA A 132 -2.70 -14.32 -9.47
C ALA A 132 -3.06 -14.81 -8.06
N LEU A 133 -4.00 -14.13 -7.38
CA LEU A 133 -4.52 -14.55 -6.06
C LEU A 133 -5.14 -15.96 -6.13
N SER A 134 -6.02 -16.16 -7.11
CA SER A 134 -6.71 -17.44 -7.30
C SER A 134 -5.73 -18.56 -7.64
N THR A 135 -4.73 -18.27 -8.47
CA THR A 135 -3.68 -19.23 -8.86
C THR A 135 -2.83 -19.62 -7.66
N ALA A 136 -2.39 -18.66 -6.85
CA ALA A 136 -1.60 -18.93 -5.65
C ALA A 136 -2.38 -19.82 -4.66
N ALA A 137 -3.65 -19.49 -4.39
CA ALA A 137 -4.50 -20.28 -3.50
C ALA A 137 -4.71 -21.71 -4.03
N LYS A 138 -5.00 -21.89 -5.32
CA LYS A 138 -5.16 -23.20 -5.96
C LYS A 138 -3.85 -24.01 -6.00
N ALA A 139 -2.71 -23.35 -6.00
CA ALA A 139 -1.39 -23.98 -5.88
C ALA A 139 -1.04 -24.42 -4.46
N GLY A 140 -1.92 -24.18 -3.48
CA GLY A 140 -1.74 -24.59 -2.08
C GLY A 140 -1.08 -23.56 -1.17
N VAL A 141 -0.84 -22.33 -1.66
CA VAL A 141 -0.36 -21.22 -0.83
C VAL A 141 -1.46 -20.81 0.15
N ASP A 142 -1.12 -20.57 1.42
CA ASP A 142 -2.06 -20.03 2.41
C ASP A 142 -2.32 -18.54 2.14
N VAL A 143 -3.31 -18.25 1.30
CA VAL A 143 -3.68 -16.88 0.94
C VAL A 143 -4.76 -16.39 1.90
N ARG A 144 -4.46 -15.30 2.64
CA ARG A 144 -5.40 -14.68 3.57
C ARG A 144 -5.61 -13.22 3.21
N LEU A 145 -6.87 -12.84 3.08
CA LEU A 145 -7.31 -11.48 2.79
C LEU A 145 -8.11 -10.93 3.97
N MET A 146 -7.67 -9.81 4.55
CA MET A 146 -8.40 -9.12 5.59
C MET A 146 -9.02 -7.83 5.06
N LEU A 147 -10.32 -7.69 5.24
CA LEU A 147 -11.14 -6.55 4.84
C LEU A 147 -11.81 -5.92 6.07
N PRO A 148 -12.23 -4.66 6.03
CA PRO A 148 -13.07 -4.11 7.10
C PRO A 148 -14.45 -4.81 7.10
N ARG A 149 -14.99 -5.09 8.29
CA ARG A 149 -16.37 -5.61 8.41
C ARG A 149 -17.40 -4.58 7.94
N HIS A 150 -17.15 -3.31 8.26
CA HIS A 150 -18.00 -2.19 7.90
C HIS A 150 -17.23 -1.24 7.01
N ALA A 151 -17.67 -1.08 5.79
CA ALA A 151 -17.09 -0.09 4.87
C ALA A 151 -17.50 1.33 5.28
N ASP A 152 -16.72 2.31 4.89
CA ASP A 152 -17.02 3.73 5.07
C ASP A 152 -18.04 4.25 4.04
N ALA A 153 -18.24 3.52 2.93
CA ALA A 153 -19.23 3.81 1.91
C ALA A 153 -19.94 2.54 1.41
N PHE A 154 -21.25 2.64 1.22
CA PHE A 154 -22.10 1.51 0.82
C PHE A 154 -21.69 0.90 -0.53
N PHE A 155 -21.38 1.74 -1.51
CA PHE A 155 -21.01 1.26 -2.86
C PHE A 155 -19.69 0.49 -2.88
N THR A 156 -18.72 0.90 -2.08
CA THR A 156 -17.42 0.20 -1.99
C THR A 156 -17.55 -1.16 -1.28
N ASP A 157 -18.44 -1.27 -0.30
CA ASP A 157 -18.75 -2.53 0.36
C ASP A 157 -19.39 -3.53 -0.62
N TRP A 158 -20.40 -3.08 -1.33
CA TRP A 158 -21.11 -3.92 -2.30
C TRP A 158 -20.18 -4.39 -3.44
N ALA A 159 -19.38 -3.48 -4.00
CA ALA A 159 -18.40 -3.82 -5.03
C ALA A 159 -17.35 -4.82 -4.52
N SER A 160 -16.78 -4.59 -3.33
CA SER A 160 -15.81 -5.51 -2.73
C SER A 160 -16.39 -6.92 -2.52
N ARG A 161 -17.64 -7.01 -2.06
CA ARG A 161 -18.31 -8.31 -1.82
C ARG A 161 -18.50 -9.12 -3.10
N SER A 162 -18.68 -8.47 -4.25
CA SER A 162 -18.82 -9.20 -5.53
C SER A 162 -17.56 -9.96 -5.93
N PHE A 163 -16.38 -9.48 -5.53
CA PHE A 163 -15.10 -10.16 -5.78
C PHE A 163 -14.75 -11.19 -4.70
N VAL A 164 -15.27 -11.01 -3.47
CA VAL A 164 -14.97 -11.90 -2.34
C VAL A 164 -15.42 -13.33 -2.62
N SER A 165 -16.61 -13.54 -3.20
CA SER A 165 -17.11 -14.88 -3.56
C SER A 165 -16.14 -15.60 -4.50
N GLN A 166 -15.62 -14.92 -5.50
CA GLN A 166 -14.71 -15.50 -6.49
C GLN A 166 -13.39 -15.96 -5.86
N VAL A 167 -12.81 -15.17 -4.96
CA VAL A 167 -11.54 -15.54 -4.31
C VAL A 167 -11.74 -16.64 -3.26
N VAL A 168 -12.89 -16.65 -2.56
CA VAL A 168 -13.24 -17.72 -1.61
C VAL A 168 -13.41 -19.05 -2.35
N GLU A 169 -14.08 -19.08 -3.49
CA GLU A 169 -14.20 -20.27 -4.35
C GLU A 169 -12.84 -20.78 -4.84
N ALA A 170 -11.86 -19.90 -4.99
CA ALA A 170 -10.50 -20.27 -5.33
C ALA A 170 -9.67 -20.80 -4.14
N GLY A 171 -10.18 -20.70 -2.91
CA GLY A 171 -9.51 -21.15 -1.69
C GLY A 171 -8.85 -20.05 -0.86
N VAL A 172 -9.03 -18.77 -1.21
CA VAL A 172 -8.56 -17.65 -0.40
C VAL A 172 -9.38 -17.56 0.89
N LYS A 173 -8.71 -17.46 2.03
CA LYS A 173 -9.35 -17.27 3.34
C LYS A 173 -9.61 -15.78 3.59
N VAL A 174 -10.87 -15.40 3.66
CA VAL A 174 -11.27 -14.01 3.88
C VAL A 174 -11.63 -13.76 5.34
N PHE A 175 -11.04 -12.73 5.93
CA PHE A 175 -11.25 -12.31 7.31
C PHE A 175 -11.84 -10.91 7.35
N LEU A 176 -12.77 -10.67 8.28
CA LEU A 176 -13.39 -9.37 8.49
C LEU A 176 -12.90 -8.76 9.80
N TYR A 177 -12.21 -7.63 9.71
CA TYR A 177 -11.73 -6.89 10.86
C TYR A 177 -12.90 -6.29 11.65
N GLN A 178 -13.00 -6.60 12.95
CA GLN A 178 -14.16 -6.32 13.79
C GLN A 178 -14.07 -5.00 14.57
N GLU A 179 -12.85 -4.59 14.95
CA GLU A 179 -12.64 -3.53 15.96
C GLU A 179 -12.67 -2.11 15.37
N GLY A 180 -13.25 -1.93 14.18
CA GLY A 180 -13.37 -0.62 13.56
C GLY A 180 -13.18 -0.65 12.05
N PHE A 181 -12.69 0.44 11.47
CA PHE A 181 -12.43 0.53 10.05
C PHE A 181 -10.96 0.24 9.74
N LEU A 182 -10.71 -0.89 9.07
CA LEU A 182 -9.38 -1.25 8.58
C LEU A 182 -9.07 -0.43 7.33
N HIS A 183 -8.05 0.42 7.43
CA HIS A 183 -7.60 1.23 6.29
C HIS A 183 -6.15 0.92 5.87
N SER A 184 -5.53 -0.12 6.43
CA SER A 184 -4.19 -0.58 6.08
C SER A 184 -4.14 -1.13 4.66
N LYS A 185 -3.04 -0.88 3.96
CA LYS A 185 -2.73 -1.41 2.65
C LYS A 185 -1.37 -2.11 2.75
N MET A 186 -1.43 -3.40 3.03
CA MET A 186 -0.26 -4.23 3.28
C MET A 186 -0.37 -5.59 2.60
N LEU A 187 0.75 -6.11 2.21
CA LEU A 187 0.93 -7.50 1.82
C LEU A 187 2.21 -8.01 2.49
N VAL A 188 2.18 -9.21 3.03
CA VAL A 188 3.35 -9.95 3.52
C VAL A 188 3.36 -11.31 2.83
N CYS A 189 4.51 -11.72 2.31
CA CYS A 189 4.69 -12.97 1.57
C CYS A 189 5.95 -13.68 2.05
N ASP A 190 5.80 -14.94 2.52
CA ASP A 190 6.87 -15.91 2.78
C ASP A 190 8.01 -15.41 3.67
N ASP A 191 7.79 -14.46 4.59
CA ASP A 191 8.83 -13.77 5.38
C ASP A 191 9.93 -13.08 4.54
N ARG A 192 9.71 -12.92 3.23
CA ARG A 192 10.69 -12.40 2.28
C ARG A 192 10.34 -11.02 1.74
N VAL A 193 9.05 -10.77 1.53
CA VAL A 193 8.56 -9.52 0.94
C VAL A 193 7.41 -8.97 1.77
N CYS A 194 7.50 -7.68 2.06
CA CYS A 194 6.40 -6.92 2.64
C CYS A 194 6.17 -5.66 1.80
N THR A 195 4.92 -5.35 1.52
CA THR A 195 4.55 -4.06 0.92
C THR A 195 3.75 -3.24 1.91
N CYS A 196 4.00 -1.94 1.95
CA CYS A 196 3.20 -0.99 2.70
C CYS A 196 3.16 0.33 1.94
N GLY A 197 1.97 0.90 1.78
CA GLY A 197 1.83 2.13 1.01
C GLY A 197 0.45 2.75 1.10
N SER A 198 0.13 3.57 0.13
CA SER A 198 -1.15 4.27 0.04
C SER A 198 -2.11 3.65 -0.99
N THR A 199 -1.67 2.66 -1.77
CA THR A 199 -2.43 2.08 -2.86
C THR A 199 -3.37 0.99 -2.35
N ASN A 200 -4.65 1.12 -2.61
CA ASN A 200 -5.62 0.06 -2.38
C ASN A 200 -5.46 -1.04 -3.45
N ILE A 201 -6.18 -2.16 -3.25
CA ILE A 201 -6.39 -3.16 -4.29
C ILE A 201 -7.71 -2.83 -4.99
N ASP A 202 -7.67 -1.75 -5.75
CA ASP A 202 -8.77 -1.24 -6.57
C ASP A 202 -8.21 -0.80 -7.94
N PHE A 203 -9.10 -0.72 -8.95
CA PHE A 203 -8.77 -0.30 -10.34
C PHE A 203 -8.90 1.21 -10.55
#